data_b5b1bd58e1f421d32a763b7acfdae6e6
#
_entry.id   b5b1bd58e1f421d32a763b7acfdae6e6
#
_cell.length_a   1.000
_cell.length_b   1.000
_cell.length_c   1.000
_cell.angle_alpha   90.00
_cell.angle_beta   90.00
_cell.angle_gamma   90.00
#
_symmetry.space_group_name_H-M   'P 1'
#
loop_
_entity.id
_entity.type
_entity.pdbx_description
1 polymer ?
#
loop_
_entity_poly.entity_id
_entity_poly.type
_entity_poly.pdbx_seq_one_letter_code
_entity_poly.pdbx_strand_id
1 'polypeptide(L)'
;MFTRQLADVEKTDFFVDWGNGTSHRLLTQHDGMGFTVCHTVVRAGSESRLQYRQHLEACYCISGSGEVEDMAGAVHRIEPGTIYVLDAHDDHFLRADKAGDMVLVSVFNPPLKGTEKHSLNGQAGSAY
;
A
#
# COMPACT_ATOMS: atom_id res chain seq x y z
N MET A 1 -13.80 -14.88 16.58
CA MET A 1 -13.61 -15.19 15.14
C MET A 1 -14.56 -14.33 14.33
N PHE A 2 -14.10 -13.77 13.23
CA PHE A 2 -14.94 -12.93 12.36
C PHE A 2 -14.43 -12.97 10.91
N THR A 3 -15.27 -12.53 9.99
CA THR A 3 -14.93 -12.35 8.58
C THR A 3 -15.31 -10.94 8.14
N ARG A 4 -14.66 -10.44 7.09
CA ARG A 4 -15.00 -9.19 6.42
C ARG A 4 -14.96 -9.37 4.91
N GLN A 5 -15.93 -8.77 4.23
CA GLN A 5 -15.96 -8.71 2.79
C GLN A 5 -15.39 -7.38 2.31
N LEU A 6 -14.64 -7.39 1.23
CA LEU A 6 -14.11 -6.19 0.60
C LEU A 6 -15.22 -5.16 0.32
N ALA A 7 -16.34 -5.62 -0.20
CA ALA A 7 -17.49 -4.78 -0.53
C ALA A 7 -18.08 -4.06 0.69
N ASP A 8 -18.00 -4.65 1.88
CA ASP A 8 -18.50 -4.03 3.11
C ASP A 8 -17.53 -2.96 3.63
N VAL A 9 -16.23 -3.23 3.56
CA VAL A 9 -15.19 -2.25 3.94
C VAL A 9 -15.27 -1.02 3.04
N GLU A 10 -15.59 -1.19 1.77
CA GLU A 10 -15.71 -0.11 0.78
C GLU A 10 -16.75 0.94 1.16
N LYS A 11 -17.74 0.59 1.97
CA LYS A 11 -18.80 1.49 2.45
C LYS A 11 -18.42 2.23 3.74
N THR A 12 -17.22 2.05 4.22
CA THR A 12 -16.74 2.61 5.49
C THR A 12 -15.59 3.60 5.27
N ASP A 13 -15.21 4.31 6.34
CA ASP A 13 -14.05 5.20 6.34
C ASP A 13 -12.71 4.44 6.21
N PHE A 14 -12.74 3.11 6.27
CA PHE A 14 -11.57 2.25 6.08
C PHE A 14 -11.31 1.91 4.61
N PHE A 15 -12.14 2.42 3.71
CA PHE A 15 -11.84 2.50 2.30
C PHE A 15 -11.25 3.88 2.01
N VAL A 16 -10.01 3.92 1.53
CA VAL A 16 -9.28 5.18 1.30
C VAL A 16 -8.83 5.24 -0.15
N ASP A 17 -9.25 6.30 -0.86
CA ASP A 17 -8.66 6.70 -2.12
C ASP A 17 -7.45 7.58 -1.79
N TRP A 18 -6.24 7.10 -2.14
CA TRP A 18 -5.00 7.80 -1.81
C TRP A 18 -4.40 8.55 -3.01
N GLY A 19 -5.20 8.74 -4.09
CA GLY A 19 -4.84 9.54 -5.25
C GLY A 19 -4.41 8.69 -6.46
N ASN A 20 -3.43 7.81 -6.30
CA ASN A 20 -2.97 6.91 -7.36
C ASN A 20 -3.46 5.48 -7.19
N GLY A 21 -4.51 5.31 -6.41
CA GLY A 21 -5.13 4.03 -6.17
C GLY A 21 -6.02 4.05 -4.95
N THR A 22 -6.37 2.85 -4.47
CA THR A 22 -7.28 2.66 -3.34
C THR A 22 -6.70 1.67 -2.34
N SER A 23 -7.16 1.78 -1.10
CA SER A 23 -6.78 0.87 -0.02
C SER A 23 -8.01 0.53 0.79
N HIS A 24 -8.35 -0.76 0.84
CA HIS A 24 -9.35 -1.29 1.75
C HIS A 24 -8.59 -1.83 2.98
N ARG A 25 -8.76 -1.19 4.15
CA ARG A 25 -8.14 -1.60 5.40
C ARG A 25 -8.98 -2.70 6.03
N LEU A 26 -8.61 -3.95 5.75
CA LEU A 26 -9.36 -5.13 6.19
C LEU A 26 -9.18 -5.43 7.67
N LEU A 27 -7.98 -5.15 8.19
CA LEU A 27 -7.67 -5.19 9.63
C LEU A 27 -7.00 -3.88 10.01
N THR A 28 -7.43 -3.32 11.15
CA THR A 28 -6.90 -2.06 11.68
C THR A 28 -6.47 -2.22 13.13
N GLN A 29 -5.94 -1.16 13.72
CA GLN A 29 -5.59 -1.12 15.15
C GLN A 29 -6.73 -1.56 16.05
N HIS A 30 -7.98 -1.23 15.70
CA HIS A 30 -9.17 -1.57 16.49
C HIS A 30 -9.42 -3.06 16.61
N ASP A 31 -8.90 -3.88 15.71
CA ASP A 31 -9.08 -5.33 15.73
C ASP A 31 -8.15 -6.04 16.69
N GLY A 32 -7.14 -5.36 17.22
CA GLY A 32 -6.27 -5.87 18.26
C GLY A 32 -5.33 -7.00 17.84
N MET A 33 -5.10 -7.19 16.53
CA MET A 33 -4.24 -8.26 16.02
C MET A 33 -2.75 -7.89 16.02
N GLY A 34 -2.41 -6.61 16.24
CA GLY A 34 -1.02 -6.16 16.25
C GLY A 34 -0.45 -5.86 14.85
N PHE A 35 -1.26 -5.91 13.83
CA PHE A 35 -0.88 -5.56 12.45
C PHE A 35 -2.10 -5.10 11.66
N THR A 36 -1.86 -4.45 10.53
CA THR A 36 -2.90 -4.09 9.56
C THR A 36 -2.73 -4.92 8.30
N VAL A 37 -3.85 -5.29 7.68
CA VAL A 37 -3.90 -5.90 6.35
C VAL A 37 -4.78 -5.06 5.45
N CYS A 38 -4.25 -4.70 4.28
CA CYS A 38 -4.96 -3.93 3.27
C CYS A 38 -5.02 -4.67 1.95
N HIS A 39 -6.13 -4.49 1.24
CA HIS A 39 -6.23 -4.77 -0.19
C HIS A 39 -5.92 -3.45 -0.91
N THR A 40 -4.78 -3.37 -1.57
CA THR A 40 -4.27 -2.14 -2.16
C THR A 40 -4.28 -2.24 -3.68
N VAL A 41 -4.92 -1.27 -4.32
CA VAL A 41 -4.89 -1.12 -5.78
C VAL A 41 -4.00 0.06 -6.13
N VAL A 42 -3.04 -0.18 -7.01
CA VAL A 42 -2.16 0.85 -7.58
C VAL A 42 -2.58 1.05 -9.03
N ARG A 43 -2.97 2.28 -9.36
CA ARG A 43 -3.55 2.61 -10.67
C ARG A 43 -2.55 2.40 -11.79
N ALA A 44 -3.01 1.82 -12.89
CA ALA A 44 -2.22 1.61 -14.09
C ALA A 44 -1.51 2.90 -14.54
N GLY A 45 -0.22 2.79 -14.83
CA GLY A 45 0.60 3.90 -15.32
C GLY A 45 0.94 4.97 -14.28
N SER A 46 0.57 4.78 -13.02
CA SER A 46 0.85 5.77 -11.96
C SER A 46 2.27 5.64 -11.41
N GLU A 47 2.77 6.74 -10.89
CA GLU A 47 4.01 6.82 -10.12
C GLU A 47 3.74 7.59 -8.84
N SER A 48 4.16 7.03 -7.71
CA SER A 48 4.01 7.66 -6.40
C SER A 48 5.31 7.56 -5.61
N ARG A 49 5.70 8.65 -4.97
CA ARG A 49 6.79 8.63 -3.99
C ARG A 49 6.18 8.53 -2.60
N LEU A 50 6.51 7.47 -1.89
CA LEU A 50 5.86 7.06 -0.65
C LEU A 50 6.91 6.75 0.42
N GLN A 51 6.52 6.96 1.68
CA GLN A 51 7.34 6.58 2.83
C GLN A 51 6.43 6.31 4.02
N TYR A 52 6.76 5.31 4.83
CA TYR A 52 6.07 5.04 6.10
C TYR A 52 7.06 5.22 7.23
N ARG A 53 7.07 6.41 7.82
CA ARG A 53 8.04 6.76 8.88
C ARG A 53 7.72 6.12 10.22
N GLN A 54 6.47 5.77 10.44
CA GLN A 54 5.98 5.22 11.70
C GLN A 54 5.57 3.75 11.59
N HIS A 55 5.72 3.15 10.42
CA HIS A 55 5.31 1.77 10.14
C HIS A 55 6.34 1.07 9.26
N LEU A 56 6.46 -0.23 9.45
CA LEU A 56 7.07 -1.13 8.48
C LEU A 56 5.96 -1.68 7.58
N GLU A 57 6.27 -1.95 6.34
CA GLU A 57 5.31 -2.51 5.39
C GLU A 57 5.89 -3.66 4.59
N ALA A 58 5.10 -4.69 4.40
CA ALA A 58 5.37 -5.74 3.41
C ALA A 58 4.19 -5.79 2.43
N CYS A 59 4.48 -5.88 1.15
CA CYS A 59 3.48 -5.95 0.09
C CYS A 59 3.66 -7.19 -0.77
N TYR A 60 2.60 -7.97 -0.91
CA TYR A 60 2.57 -9.16 -1.73
C TYR A 60 1.67 -8.93 -2.95
N CYS A 61 2.25 -9.02 -4.15
CA CYS A 61 1.50 -8.80 -5.39
C CYS A 61 0.68 -10.03 -5.75
N ILE A 62 -0.61 -9.83 -6.00
CA ILE A 62 -1.55 -10.89 -6.39
C ILE A 62 -2.07 -10.72 -7.82
N SER A 63 -1.97 -9.51 -8.41
CA SER A 63 -2.44 -9.23 -9.76
C SER A 63 -1.73 -8.00 -10.32
N GLY A 64 -1.59 -7.95 -11.64
CA GLY A 64 -0.90 -6.86 -12.31
C GLY A 64 0.60 -6.90 -12.10
N SER A 65 1.29 -5.83 -12.51
CA SER A 65 2.75 -5.74 -12.42
C SER A 65 3.19 -4.28 -12.33
N GLY A 66 4.42 -4.10 -11.91
CA GLY A 66 5.01 -2.77 -11.74
C GLY A 66 6.43 -2.85 -11.23
N GLU A 67 6.86 -1.82 -10.52
CA GLU A 67 8.20 -1.77 -9.95
C GLU A 67 8.25 -0.89 -8.71
N VAL A 68 9.21 -1.15 -7.85
CA VAL A 68 9.57 -0.30 -6.72
C VAL A 68 11.03 0.11 -6.88
N GLU A 69 11.31 1.38 -6.59
CA GLU A 69 12.66 1.95 -6.70
C GLU A 69 13.03 2.63 -5.39
N ASP A 70 14.23 2.35 -4.86
CA ASP A 70 14.75 3.05 -3.69
C ASP A 70 15.41 4.39 -4.07
N MET A 71 15.81 5.17 -3.08
CA MET A 71 16.44 6.48 -3.32
C MET A 71 17.88 6.38 -3.85
N ALA A 72 18.48 5.21 -3.84
CA ALA A 72 19.77 4.95 -4.48
C ALA A 72 19.65 4.56 -5.96
N GLY A 73 18.42 4.42 -6.48
CA GLY A 73 18.16 4.09 -7.86
C GLY A 73 18.07 2.59 -8.16
N ALA A 74 18.07 1.73 -7.14
CA ALA A 74 17.87 0.31 -7.34
C ALA A 74 16.39 0.04 -7.64
N VAL A 75 16.10 -0.59 -8.78
CA VAL A 75 14.76 -0.89 -9.25
C VAL A 75 14.51 -2.38 -9.13
N HIS A 76 13.39 -2.74 -8.50
CA HIS A 76 12.95 -4.12 -8.37
C HIS A 76 11.62 -4.31 -9.08
N ARG A 77 11.55 -5.30 -9.96
CA ARG A 77 10.34 -5.66 -10.68
C ARG A 77 9.34 -6.34 -9.74
N ILE A 78 8.06 -5.97 -9.86
CA ILE A 78 6.95 -6.56 -9.11
C ILE A 78 6.02 -7.24 -10.10
N GLU A 79 5.72 -8.51 -9.84
CA GLU A 79 4.75 -9.30 -10.59
C GLU A 79 4.01 -10.24 -9.63
N PRO A 80 2.91 -10.91 -10.03
CA PRO A 80 2.20 -11.81 -9.13
C PRO A 80 3.15 -12.85 -8.50
N GLY A 81 3.11 -12.93 -7.16
CA GLY A 81 4.01 -13.79 -6.39
C GLY A 81 5.23 -13.08 -5.82
N THR A 82 5.46 -11.82 -6.16
CA THR A 82 6.55 -11.01 -5.57
C THR A 82 6.10 -10.41 -4.25
N ILE A 83 6.94 -10.53 -3.23
CA ILE A 83 6.84 -9.71 -2.02
C ILE A 83 7.95 -8.65 -2.05
N TYR A 84 7.62 -7.40 -1.74
CA TYR A 84 8.63 -6.40 -1.42
C TYR A 84 8.41 -5.88 -0.01
N VAL A 85 9.50 -5.52 0.66
CA VAL A 85 9.50 -5.23 2.10
C VAL A 85 10.20 -3.89 2.34
N LEU A 86 9.51 -3.00 3.02
CA LEU A 86 10.04 -1.72 3.46
C LEU A 86 10.41 -1.87 4.94
N ASP A 87 11.60 -2.42 5.21
CA ASP A 87 12.05 -2.82 6.55
C ASP A 87 12.91 -1.78 7.27
N ALA A 88 13.14 -0.63 6.61
CA ALA A 88 13.95 0.45 7.15
C ALA A 88 13.26 1.82 6.96
N HIS A 89 11.93 1.85 6.96
CA HIS A 89 11.12 3.04 6.69
C HIS A 89 11.51 3.70 5.34
N ASP A 90 11.73 2.87 4.34
CA ASP A 90 12.32 3.26 3.06
C ASP A 90 11.46 4.28 2.32
N ASP A 91 12.07 5.39 1.94
CA ASP A 91 11.53 6.32 0.97
C ASP A 91 11.70 5.68 -0.41
N HIS A 92 10.63 5.62 -1.21
CA HIS A 92 10.64 4.85 -2.44
C HIS A 92 9.64 5.37 -3.46
N PHE A 93 9.87 5.03 -4.72
CA PHE A 93 8.88 5.16 -5.78
C PHE A 93 8.17 3.83 -6.01
N LEU A 94 6.86 3.90 -6.16
CA LEU A 94 6.02 2.76 -6.54
C LEU A 94 5.33 3.07 -7.85
N ARG A 95 5.44 2.16 -8.82
CA ARG A 95 4.86 2.32 -10.15
C ARG A 95 4.09 1.07 -10.54
N ALA A 96 2.90 1.27 -11.12
CA ALA A 96 2.19 0.22 -11.81
C ALA A 96 2.38 0.36 -13.32
N ASP A 97 2.48 -0.76 -14.02
CA ASP A 97 2.59 -0.77 -15.47
C ASP A 97 1.34 -0.15 -16.12
N LYS A 98 1.51 0.35 -17.34
CA LYS A 98 0.41 0.97 -18.10
C LYS A 98 -0.67 -0.02 -18.52
N ALA A 99 -0.33 -1.32 -18.57
CA ALA A 99 -1.23 -2.36 -19.05
C ALA A 99 -2.41 -2.63 -18.14
N GLY A 100 -2.33 -2.30 -16.84
CA GLY A 100 -3.41 -2.52 -15.90
C GLY A 100 -3.03 -2.16 -14.48
N ASP A 101 -4.02 -2.13 -13.60
CA ASP A 101 -3.81 -1.89 -12.17
C ASP A 101 -3.01 -3.03 -11.55
N MET A 102 -2.19 -2.68 -10.57
CA MET A 102 -1.47 -3.65 -9.74
C MET A 102 -2.21 -3.81 -8.41
N VAL A 103 -2.40 -5.05 -7.98
CA VAL A 103 -3.10 -5.36 -6.73
C VAL A 103 -2.14 -6.01 -5.75
N LEU A 104 -2.08 -5.42 -4.57
CA LEU A 104 -1.18 -5.83 -3.49
C LEU A 104 -1.98 -6.17 -2.23
N VAL A 105 -1.54 -7.21 -1.51
CA VAL A 105 -1.89 -7.38 -0.10
C VAL A 105 -0.80 -6.70 0.71
N SER A 106 -1.16 -5.65 1.43
CA SER A 106 -0.22 -4.84 2.22
C SER A 106 -0.39 -5.13 3.71
N VAL A 107 0.71 -5.35 4.40
CA VAL A 107 0.73 -5.61 5.85
C VAL A 107 1.58 -4.55 6.53
N PHE A 108 1.03 -3.92 7.58
CA PHE A 108 1.71 -2.86 8.34
C PHE A 108 1.91 -3.28 9.80
N ASN A 109 3.06 -2.93 10.34
CA ASN A 109 3.40 -3.05 11.76
C ASN A 109 4.14 -1.77 12.21
N PRO A 110 3.73 -1.08 13.29
CA PRO A 110 2.48 -1.27 14.03
C PRO A 110 1.24 -1.04 13.15
N PRO A 111 0.04 -1.45 13.62
CA PRO A 111 -1.16 -1.34 12.80
C PRO A 111 -1.57 0.11 12.55
N LEU A 112 -2.20 0.34 11.40
CA LEU A 112 -2.83 1.61 11.06
C LEU A 112 -4.12 1.78 11.85
N LYS A 113 -4.49 3.03 12.11
CA LYS A 113 -5.83 3.38 12.61
C LYS A 113 -6.92 3.03 11.59
N GLY A 114 -6.59 3.16 10.31
CA GLY A 114 -7.45 2.79 9.19
C GLY A 114 -7.88 3.95 8.31
N THR A 115 -7.60 5.19 8.72
CA THR A 115 -8.01 6.41 8.01
C THR A 115 -6.83 7.21 7.47
N GLU A 116 -5.60 6.77 7.71
CA GLU A 116 -4.39 7.41 7.18
C GLU A 116 -4.43 7.48 5.66
N LYS A 117 -3.99 8.59 5.11
CA LYS A 117 -4.02 8.85 3.68
C LYS A 117 -2.75 9.55 3.24
N HIS A 118 -2.21 9.13 2.11
CA HIS A 118 -1.11 9.84 1.46
C HIS A 118 -1.57 11.19 0.89
N SER A 119 -0.68 12.18 0.97
CA SER A 119 -0.79 13.43 0.24
C SER A 119 0.25 13.43 -0.87
N LEU A 120 -0.18 13.37 -2.12
CA LEU A 120 0.70 13.29 -3.28
C LEU A 120 1.03 14.67 -3.86
N ASN A 121 0.58 15.74 -3.22
CA ASN A 121 0.77 17.13 -3.68
C ASN A 121 2.11 17.74 -3.21
N GLY A 122 2.85 17.06 -2.34
CA GLY A 122 4.12 17.55 -1.82
C GLY A 122 5.30 17.18 -2.70
N GLN A 123 6.35 18.01 -2.70
CA GLN A 123 7.58 17.76 -3.45
C GLN A 123 8.44 16.64 -2.85
N ALA A 124 8.31 16.41 -1.55
CA ALA A 124 9.13 15.46 -0.81
C ALA A 124 8.57 14.03 -0.80
N GLY A 125 7.46 13.78 -1.51
CA GLY A 125 6.73 12.53 -1.43
C GLY A 125 5.79 12.48 -0.22
N SER A 126 4.91 11.48 -0.21
CA SER A 126 3.92 11.32 0.84
C SER A 126 4.40 10.35 1.92
N ALA A 127 4.14 10.70 3.18
CA ALA A 127 4.56 9.89 4.33
C ALA A 127 3.51 9.87 5.45
N TYR A 128 3.42 8.75 6.13
CA TYR A 128 2.73 8.60 7.41
C TYR A 128 3.28 7.42 8.22
#